data_91bca0e877abdef5650e2fcf0643a0c6
#
_entry.id   91bca0e877abdef5650e2fcf0643a0c6
#
_cell.length_a   1.000
_cell.length_b   1.000
_cell.length_c   1.000
_cell.angle_alpha   90.00
_cell.angle_beta   90.00
_cell.angle_gamma   90.00
#
_symmetry.space_group_name_H-M   'P 1'
#
loop_
_entity.id
_entity.type
_entity.pdbx_description
1 polymer ?
#
loop_
_entity_poly.entity_id
_entity_poly.type
_entity_poly.pdbx_seq_one_letter_code
_entity_poly.pdbx_strand_id
1 'polypeptide(L)'
;EVARPKGKNELIIKSLMTTLIEIIRRNAILNESNLNLQTSEILKIDTILSYIRSNIANPHLLKKKEMASHFNVSIHYIGEYFKNHLNITLRDYIVQTKLKVVTEKLSKSNLTFSEISNDLGFIDSSHFNKFMMKSTGISPSEFKKSLSIS
;
A
#
# COMPACT_ATOMS: atom_id res chain seq x y z
N GLU A 1 -71.53 -0.91 19.74
CA GLU A 1 -70.16 -1.01 20.24
C GLU A 1 -69.46 -2.11 19.44
N VAL A 2 -68.65 -1.71 18.43
CA VAL A 2 -67.93 -2.65 17.55
C VAL A 2 -66.62 -3.03 18.22
N ALA A 3 -66.52 -4.24 18.77
CA ALA A 3 -65.32 -4.77 19.34
C ALA A 3 -64.20 -4.90 18.27
N ARG A 4 -63.20 -4.09 18.36
CA ARG A 4 -61.98 -4.21 17.51
C ARG A 4 -61.21 -5.49 17.90
N PRO A 5 -60.83 -6.35 16.97
CA PRO A 5 -60.06 -7.55 17.25
C PRO A 5 -58.62 -7.19 17.58
N LYS A 6 -58.32 -6.99 18.86
CA LYS A 6 -56.93 -6.67 19.34
C LYS A 6 -55.89 -7.75 19.03
N GLY A 7 -56.27 -8.99 18.83
CA GLY A 7 -55.33 -10.08 18.65
C GLY A 7 -54.70 -10.22 17.26
N LYS A 8 -55.36 -9.78 16.18
CA LYS A 8 -54.82 -9.90 14.82
C LYS A 8 -53.66 -8.95 14.56
N ASN A 9 -53.75 -7.74 15.10
CA ASN A 9 -52.69 -6.73 14.91
C ASN A 9 -51.42 -7.07 15.69
N GLU A 10 -51.54 -7.71 16.84
CA GLU A 10 -50.42 -8.11 17.69
C GLU A 10 -49.58 -9.21 17.03
N LEU A 11 -50.20 -10.18 16.39
CA LEU A 11 -49.53 -11.22 15.62
C LEU A 11 -48.79 -10.65 14.39
N ILE A 12 -49.42 -9.70 13.68
CA ILE A 12 -48.80 -9.02 12.53
C ILE A 12 -47.59 -8.21 12.98
N ILE A 13 -47.71 -7.45 14.06
CA ILE A 13 -46.62 -6.67 14.63
C ILE A 13 -45.45 -7.58 15.05
N LYS A 14 -45.74 -8.68 15.76
CA LYS A 14 -44.68 -9.65 16.12
C LYS A 14 -43.99 -10.21 14.89
N SER A 15 -44.72 -10.63 13.89
CA SER A 15 -44.15 -11.15 12.63
C SER A 15 -43.27 -10.11 11.93
N LEU A 16 -43.73 -8.86 11.81
CA LEU A 16 -42.98 -7.76 11.20
C LEU A 16 -41.69 -7.44 12.01
N MET A 17 -41.79 -7.42 13.33
CA MET A 17 -40.62 -7.18 14.18
C MET A 17 -39.59 -8.30 14.07
N THR A 18 -40.02 -9.55 14.02
CA THR A 18 -39.13 -10.70 13.85
C THR A 18 -38.42 -10.61 12.49
N THR A 19 -39.13 -10.30 11.42
CA THR A 19 -38.56 -10.14 10.08
C THR A 19 -37.57 -8.97 10.05
N LEU A 20 -37.91 -7.84 10.68
CA LEU A 20 -37.01 -6.68 10.75
C LEU A 20 -35.72 -7.00 11.52
N ILE A 21 -35.81 -7.70 12.62
CA ILE A 21 -34.65 -8.15 13.42
C ILE A 21 -33.76 -9.07 12.59
N GLU A 22 -34.31 -10.02 11.83
CA GLU A 22 -33.53 -10.91 10.98
C GLU A 22 -32.85 -10.16 9.81
N ILE A 23 -33.49 -9.16 9.24
CA ILE A 23 -32.88 -8.30 8.22
C ILE A 23 -31.71 -7.51 8.79
N ILE A 24 -31.88 -6.88 9.97
CA ILE A 24 -30.83 -6.12 10.65
C ILE A 24 -29.66 -7.05 10.99
N ARG A 25 -29.93 -8.22 11.54
CA ARG A 25 -28.91 -9.22 11.91
C ARG A 25 -28.12 -9.68 10.68
N ARG A 26 -28.79 -9.98 9.56
CA ARG A 26 -28.15 -10.36 8.30
C ARG A 26 -27.27 -9.23 7.74
N ASN A 27 -27.76 -7.99 7.78
CA ASN A 27 -26.98 -6.83 7.33
C ASN A 27 -25.78 -6.57 8.25
N ALA A 28 -25.90 -6.75 9.55
CA ALA A 28 -24.78 -6.64 10.48
C ALA A 28 -23.69 -7.68 10.19
N ILE A 29 -24.05 -8.95 9.96
CA ILE A 29 -23.11 -10.02 9.60
C ILE A 29 -22.43 -9.74 8.26
N LEU A 30 -23.15 -9.24 7.26
CA LEU A 30 -22.58 -8.87 5.96
C LEU A 30 -21.64 -7.67 6.08
N ASN A 31 -21.96 -6.70 6.94
CA ASN A 31 -21.08 -5.56 7.21
C ASN A 31 -19.81 -5.95 7.96
N GLU A 32 -19.91 -6.85 8.95
CA GLU A 32 -18.72 -7.38 9.64
C GLU A 32 -17.82 -8.17 8.69
N SER A 33 -18.40 -8.97 7.80
CA SER A 33 -17.64 -9.69 6.77
C SER A 33 -16.94 -8.74 5.80
N ASN A 34 -17.60 -7.68 5.35
CA ASN A 34 -17.03 -6.66 4.49
C ASN A 34 -15.95 -5.82 5.21
N LEU A 35 -16.16 -5.46 6.47
CA LEU A 35 -15.17 -4.76 7.29
C LEU A 35 -13.93 -5.63 7.51
N ASN A 36 -14.09 -6.91 7.80
CA ASN A 36 -12.99 -7.86 7.97
C ASN A 36 -12.21 -8.09 6.66
N LEU A 37 -12.90 -8.14 5.51
CA LEU A 37 -12.25 -8.23 4.20
C LEU A 37 -11.46 -6.95 3.87
N GLN A 38 -12.03 -5.77 4.08
CA GLN A 38 -11.35 -4.50 3.87
C GLN A 38 -10.14 -4.34 4.81
N THR A 39 -10.29 -4.69 6.08
CA THR A 39 -9.18 -4.65 7.05
C THR A 39 -8.08 -5.64 6.68
N SER A 40 -8.43 -6.83 6.22
CA SER A 40 -7.46 -7.83 5.73
C SER A 40 -6.73 -7.37 4.47
N GLU A 41 -7.40 -6.66 3.55
CA GLU A 41 -6.76 -6.11 2.35
C GLU A 41 -5.86 -4.93 2.67
N ILE A 42 -6.28 -4.02 3.56
CA ILE A 42 -5.45 -2.89 4.04
C ILE A 42 -4.19 -3.43 4.73
N LEU A 43 -4.31 -4.44 5.58
CA LEU A 43 -3.17 -5.08 6.23
C LEU A 43 -2.20 -5.71 5.21
N LYS A 44 -2.71 -6.29 4.13
CA LYS A 44 -1.86 -6.86 3.07
C LYS A 44 -1.07 -5.79 2.32
N ILE A 45 -1.70 -4.68 1.92
CA ILE A 45 -0.98 -3.60 1.22
C ILE A 45 0.06 -2.97 2.13
N ASP A 46 -0.25 -2.68 3.37
CA ASP A 46 0.69 -2.12 4.34
C ASP A 46 1.88 -3.05 4.58
N THR A 47 1.67 -4.35 4.60
CA THR A 47 2.74 -5.34 4.71
C THR A 47 3.68 -5.29 3.51
N ILE A 48 3.13 -5.18 2.29
CA ILE A 48 3.93 -5.03 1.06
C ILE A 48 4.71 -3.72 1.08
N LEU A 49 4.08 -2.61 1.46
CA LEU A 49 4.73 -1.30 1.55
C LEU A 49 5.85 -1.29 2.59
N SER A 50 5.62 -1.91 3.75
CA SER A 50 6.61 -2.08 4.81
C SER A 50 7.81 -2.92 4.34
N TYR A 51 7.53 -4.02 3.66
CA TYR A 51 8.58 -4.87 3.07
C TYR A 51 9.45 -4.11 2.07
N ILE A 52 8.84 -3.30 1.18
CA ILE A 52 9.58 -2.48 0.22
C ILE A 52 10.49 -1.49 0.95
N ARG A 53 9.95 -0.77 1.95
CA ARG A 53 10.73 0.20 2.73
C ARG A 53 11.91 -0.44 3.46
N SER A 54 11.68 -1.57 4.10
CA SER A 54 12.74 -2.31 4.84
C SER A 54 13.82 -2.89 3.93
N ASN A 55 13.49 -3.18 2.67
CA ASN A 55 14.41 -3.79 1.73
C ASN A 55 14.89 -2.85 0.61
N ILE A 56 14.72 -1.53 0.78
CA ILE A 56 15.01 -0.56 -0.29
C ILE A 56 16.48 -0.55 -0.73
N ALA A 57 17.38 -0.97 0.14
CA ALA A 57 18.80 -1.14 -0.13
C ALA A 57 19.15 -2.47 -0.83
N ASN A 58 18.20 -3.39 -0.95
CA ASN A 58 18.42 -4.69 -1.56
C ASN A 58 17.58 -4.86 -2.84
N PRO A 59 18.08 -4.43 -4.01
CA PRO A 59 17.31 -4.46 -5.26
C PRO A 59 16.88 -5.88 -5.70
N HIS A 60 17.60 -6.91 -5.26
CA HIS A 60 17.27 -8.30 -5.59
C HIS A 60 15.92 -8.69 -4.97
N LEU A 61 15.72 -8.40 -3.69
CA LEU A 61 14.48 -8.73 -2.96
C LEU A 61 13.27 -7.95 -3.48
N LEU A 62 13.50 -6.81 -4.14
CA LEU A 62 12.45 -5.98 -4.72
C LEU A 62 12.12 -6.32 -6.18
N LYS A 63 12.73 -7.37 -6.75
CA LYS A 63 12.29 -7.90 -8.04
C LYS A 63 10.88 -8.47 -7.91
N LYS A 64 10.03 -8.21 -8.90
CA LYS A 64 8.63 -8.65 -8.91
C LYS A 64 8.47 -10.15 -8.62
N LYS A 65 9.39 -10.98 -9.15
CA LYS A 65 9.42 -12.43 -8.93
C LYS A 65 9.70 -12.78 -7.45
N GLU A 66 10.69 -12.14 -6.85
CA GLU A 66 11.09 -12.40 -5.47
C GLU A 66 10.00 -11.94 -4.49
N MET A 67 9.41 -10.79 -4.74
CA MET A 67 8.28 -10.30 -3.94
C MET A 67 7.05 -11.21 -4.07
N ALA A 68 6.73 -11.66 -5.28
CA ALA A 68 5.62 -12.61 -5.50
C ALA A 68 5.85 -13.91 -4.73
N SER A 69 7.08 -14.43 -4.74
CA SER A 69 7.46 -15.60 -3.96
C SER A 69 7.35 -15.36 -2.46
N HIS A 70 7.85 -14.22 -1.96
CA HIS A 70 7.81 -13.86 -0.53
C HIS A 70 6.39 -13.78 0.01
N PHE A 71 5.47 -13.21 -0.77
CA PHE A 71 4.05 -13.07 -0.38
C PHE A 71 3.18 -14.25 -0.80
N ASN A 72 3.77 -15.30 -1.37
CA ASN A 72 3.07 -16.51 -1.84
C ASN A 72 1.91 -16.19 -2.81
N VAL A 73 2.16 -15.30 -3.75
CA VAL A 73 1.21 -14.90 -4.79
C VAL A 73 1.81 -15.04 -6.19
N SER A 74 1.00 -14.99 -7.24
CA SER A 74 1.52 -14.98 -8.60
C SER A 74 2.20 -13.64 -8.96
N ILE A 75 3.17 -13.69 -9.89
CA ILE A 75 3.85 -12.49 -10.40
C ILE A 75 2.84 -11.51 -11.04
N HIS A 76 1.82 -12.03 -11.70
CA HIS A 76 0.78 -11.20 -12.28
C HIS A 76 -0.06 -10.53 -11.19
N TYR A 77 -0.52 -11.33 -10.22
CA TYR A 77 -1.35 -10.85 -9.11
C TYR A 77 -0.72 -9.68 -8.35
N ILE A 78 0.55 -9.79 -7.92
CA ILE A 78 1.20 -8.72 -7.14
C ILE A 78 1.26 -7.40 -7.92
N GLY A 79 1.42 -7.46 -9.25
CA GLY A 79 1.45 -6.25 -10.09
C GLY A 79 0.09 -5.58 -10.21
N GLU A 80 -0.95 -6.36 -10.50
CA GLU A 80 -2.33 -5.86 -10.61
C GLU A 80 -2.87 -5.38 -9.25
N TYR A 81 -2.61 -6.16 -8.19
CA TYR A 81 -2.99 -5.80 -6.83
C TYR A 81 -2.43 -4.43 -6.45
N PHE A 82 -1.13 -4.21 -6.71
CA PHE A 82 -0.46 -2.94 -6.40
C PHE A 82 -1.06 -1.77 -7.19
N LYS A 83 -1.27 -1.96 -8.49
CA LYS A 83 -1.87 -0.96 -9.38
C LYS A 83 -3.31 -0.61 -8.98
N ASN A 84 -4.11 -1.61 -8.61
CA ASN A 84 -5.50 -1.43 -8.23
C ASN A 84 -5.67 -0.70 -6.88
N HIS A 85 -4.74 -0.91 -5.92
CA HIS A 85 -4.82 -0.28 -4.60
C HIS A 85 -4.18 1.11 -4.54
N LEU A 86 -3.13 1.36 -5.32
CA LEU A 86 -2.34 2.59 -5.23
C LEU A 86 -2.36 3.44 -6.52
N ASN A 87 -3.01 2.97 -7.59
CA ASN A 87 -3.04 3.61 -8.92
C ASN A 87 -1.66 3.89 -9.53
N ILE A 88 -0.60 3.25 -9.02
CA ILE A 88 0.77 3.31 -9.53
C ILE A 88 1.33 1.90 -9.69
N THR A 89 2.36 1.74 -10.52
CA THR A 89 3.00 0.42 -10.63
C THR A 89 3.89 0.13 -9.43
N LEU A 90 4.08 -1.16 -9.10
CA LEU A 90 5.03 -1.60 -8.09
C LEU A 90 6.43 -1.01 -8.33
N ARG A 91 6.86 -0.98 -9.60
CA ARG A 91 8.17 -0.41 -9.99
C ARG A 91 8.26 1.08 -9.69
N ASP A 92 7.23 1.85 -10.03
CA ASP A 92 7.22 3.30 -9.80
C ASP A 92 7.22 3.62 -8.31
N TYR A 93 6.48 2.86 -7.51
CA TYR A 93 6.51 3.00 -6.05
C TYR A 93 7.91 2.73 -5.47
N ILE A 94 8.59 1.66 -5.93
CA ILE A 94 9.96 1.35 -5.50
C ILE A 94 10.91 2.48 -5.87
N VAL A 95 10.80 3.02 -7.11
CA VAL A 95 11.61 4.16 -7.56
C VAL A 95 11.35 5.40 -6.70
N GLN A 96 10.09 5.76 -6.45
CA GLN A 96 9.74 6.90 -5.60
C GLN A 96 10.23 6.73 -4.16
N THR A 97 10.07 5.54 -3.59
CA THR A 97 10.56 5.23 -2.24
C THR A 97 12.07 5.34 -2.16
N LYS A 98 12.78 4.80 -3.16
CA LYS A 98 14.25 4.89 -3.23
C LYS A 98 14.73 6.32 -3.39
N LEU A 99 14.07 7.11 -4.25
CA LEU A 99 14.38 8.52 -4.44
C LEU A 99 14.19 9.31 -3.13
N LYS A 100 13.12 9.05 -2.39
CA LYS A 100 12.89 9.68 -1.07
C LYS A 100 14.05 9.41 -0.11
N VAL A 101 14.51 8.16 -0.01
CA VAL A 101 15.65 7.81 0.85
C VAL A 101 16.95 8.47 0.37
N VAL A 102 17.18 8.52 -0.95
CA VAL A 102 18.33 9.25 -1.53
C VAL A 102 18.28 10.73 -1.13
N THR A 103 17.13 11.38 -1.29
CA THR A 103 16.92 12.79 -0.93
C THR A 103 17.23 13.05 0.55
N GLU A 104 16.72 12.19 1.43
CA GLU A 104 16.99 12.28 2.87
C GLU A 104 18.47 12.12 3.20
N LYS A 105 19.17 11.18 2.57
CA LYS A 105 20.61 11.00 2.75
C LYS A 105 21.42 12.18 2.22
N LEU A 106 21.07 12.73 1.06
CA LEU A 106 21.74 13.88 0.47
C LEU A 106 21.57 15.16 1.28
N SER A 107 20.41 15.35 1.93
CA SER A 107 20.10 16.56 2.71
C SER A 107 20.59 16.51 4.16
N LYS A 108 20.63 15.31 4.76
CA LYS A 108 20.84 15.16 6.21
C LYS A 108 22.16 14.50 6.59
N SER A 109 22.93 14.00 5.63
CA SER A 109 24.19 13.32 5.93
C SER A 109 25.38 13.95 5.23
N ASN A 110 26.57 13.76 5.83
CA ASN A 110 27.85 14.11 5.21
C ASN A 110 28.41 13.02 4.31
N LEU A 111 27.58 12.02 3.97
CA LEU A 111 28.01 10.91 3.12
C LEU A 111 28.34 11.39 1.70
N THR A 112 29.35 10.76 1.15
CA THR A 112 29.70 10.92 -0.26
C THR A 112 28.69 10.22 -1.18
N PHE A 113 28.65 10.58 -2.44
CA PHE A 113 27.77 9.90 -3.41
C PHE A 113 28.09 8.41 -3.55
N SER A 114 29.36 8.03 -3.38
CA SER A 114 29.78 6.62 -3.40
C SER A 114 29.23 5.85 -2.22
N GLU A 115 29.30 6.42 -1.01
CA GLU A 115 28.73 5.81 0.19
C GLU A 115 27.22 5.66 0.09
N ILE A 116 26.52 6.71 -0.37
CA ILE A 116 25.06 6.64 -0.61
C ILE A 116 24.72 5.58 -1.66
N SER A 117 25.52 5.50 -2.74
CA SER A 117 25.36 4.47 -3.78
C SER A 117 25.46 3.06 -3.20
N ASN A 118 26.50 2.79 -2.41
CA ASN A 118 26.73 1.50 -1.78
C ASN A 118 25.64 1.15 -0.77
N ASP A 119 25.28 2.09 0.11
CA ASP A 119 24.25 1.92 1.14
C ASP A 119 22.87 1.57 0.55
N LEU A 120 22.58 2.04 -0.65
CA LEU A 120 21.30 1.80 -1.31
C LEU A 120 21.36 0.66 -2.35
N GLY A 121 22.45 -0.11 -2.36
CA GLY A 121 22.60 -1.29 -3.20
C GLY A 121 22.63 -0.96 -4.70
N PHE A 122 23.17 0.18 -5.09
CA PHE A 122 23.53 0.41 -6.48
C PHE A 122 24.81 -0.34 -6.82
N ILE A 123 24.92 -0.81 -8.06
CA ILE A 123 26.09 -1.57 -8.51
C ILE A 123 27.36 -0.72 -8.43
N ASP A 124 27.24 0.55 -8.82
CA ASP A 124 28.31 1.54 -8.84
C ASP A 124 27.75 2.98 -8.88
N SER A 125 28.63 3.95 -8.79
CA SER A 125 28.27 5.37 -8.86
C SER A 125 27.67 5.78 -10.21
N SER A 126 28.01 5.10 -11.31
CA SER A 126 27.42 5.36 -12.63
C SER A 126 25.96 4.93 -12.67
N HIS A 127 25.64 3.78 -12.04
CA HIS A 127 24.26 3.31 -11.91
C HIS A 127 23.43 4.25 -11.02
N PHE A 128 24.00 4.76 -9.93
CA PHE A 128 23.38 5.79 -9.09
C PHE A 128 23.12 7.09 -9.90
N ASN A 129 24.10 7.56 -10.63
CA ASN A 129 23.96 8.73 -11.53
C ASN A 129 22.81 8.55 -12.53
N LYS A 130 22.78 7.41 -13.23
CA LYS A 130 21.69 7.09 -14.19
C LYS A 130 20.32 7.05 -13.51
N PHE A 131 20.25 6.52 -12.29
CA PHE A 131 19.02 6.53 -11.50
C PHE A 131 18.56 7.96 -11.21
N MET A 132 19.46 8.83 -10.73
CA MET A 132 19.14 10.23 -10.43
C MET A 132 18.69 11.00 -11.67
N MET A 133 19.46 10.93 -12.76
CA MET A 133 19.11 11.56 -14.02
C MET A 133 17.74 11.12 -14.52
N LYS A 134 17.42 9.83 -14.44
CA LYS A 134 16.11 9.30 -14.86
C LYS A 134 14.97 9.74 -13.97
N SER A 135 15.20 9.86 -12.65
CA SER A 135 14.15 10.14 -11.67
C SER A 135 13.90 11.62 -11.44
N THR A 136 14.91 12.47 -11.63
CA THR A 136 14.86 13.92 -11.31
C THR A 136 15.20 14.83 -12.49
N GLY A 137 15.78 14.28 -13.54
CA GLY A 137 16.26 15.04 -14.68
C GLY A 137 17.64 15.71 -14.50
N ILE A 138 18.23 15.62 -13.29
CA ILE A 138 19.50 16.27 -12.96
C ILE A 138 20.47 15.32 -12.26
N SER A 139 21.76 15.67 -12.23
CA SER A 139 22.79 14.88 -11.57
C SER A 139 22.66 14.92 -10.03
N PRO A 140 23.24 13.94 -9.30
CA PRO A 140 23.26 13.96 -7.82
C PRO A 140 23.88 15.25 -7.24
N SER A 141 24.90 15.80 -7.91
CA SER A 141 25.55 17.04 -7.48
C SER A 141 24.65 18.27 -7.62
N GLU A 142 23.95 18.38 -8.74
CA GLU A 142 22.98 19.46 -8.98
C GLU A 142 21.79 19.32 -8.03
N PHE A 143 21.31 18.10 -7.84
CA PHE A 143 20.21 17.81 -6.92
C PHE A 143 20.57 18.18 -5.48
N LYS A 144 21.78 17.83 -5.00
CA LYS A 144 22.27 18.23 -3.65
C LYS A 144 22.34 19.76 -3.51
N LYS A 145 22.80 20.46 -4.54
CA LYS A 145 22.82 21.95 -4.52
C LYS A 145 21.41 22.54 -4.43
N SER A 146 20.44 21.99 -5.17
CA SER A 146 19.04 22.48 -5.10
C SER A 146 18.41 22.31 -3.72
N LEU A 147 18.76 21.25 -2.98
CA LEU A 147 18.29 21.02 -1.61
C LEU A 147 18.86 22.03 -0.59
N SER A 148 20.03 22.62 -0.89
CA SER A 148 20.70 23.58 0.01
C SER A 148 20.17 25.01 -0.15
N ILE A 149 19.35 25.27 -1.17
CA ILE A 149 18.80 26.59 -1.51
C ILE A 149 17.34 26.74 -1.06
N SER A 150 16.69 25.64 -0.66
CA SER A 150 15.31 25.59 -0.16
C SER A 150 15.24 25.58 1.35
#